data_1760350187a42945d92a846d58a9df72
#
_entry.id   1760350187a42945d92a846d58a9df72
#
_cell.length_a   1.000
_cell.length_b   1.000
_cell.length_c   1.000
_cell.angle_alpha   90.00
_cell.angle_beta   90.00
_cell.angle_gamma   90.00
#
_symmetry.space_group_name_H-M   'P 1'
#
loop_
_entity.id
_entity.type
_entity.pdbx_description
1 polymer ?
#
loop_
_entity_poly.entity_id
_entity_poly.type
_entity_poly.pdbx_seq_one_letter_code
_entity_poly.pdbx_strand_id
1 'polypeptide(L)'
;TRVASGDRLVLIAPGYDECEPSRSPVRSRVERGTRPPNESPGTEVVRRVLVLGWNLRVPALAAEFGTYGDERYEMQVASKVPVSEREALLKHGPTPSPSVTLTHVEVDFTDPEEMQALGPGTKDSVVFMGADWTDSPEEADARTLMGSLMIDEPLREGARRPTVIMELLDPDNATLVSRSRGELIISPLFLSHLLTQIALRAELQSVFDELFAVGGVEITFRPVALYTQSRPFSFEELERAASAVGETALGVRARSTGSVELNPPKTKAWDDPSDRDLVTLVTT
;
A
#
# COMPACT_ATOMS: atom_id res chain seq x y z
N THR A 1 0.02 -28.13 -9.49
CA THR A 1 -1.12 -28.44 -8.61
C THR A 1 -2.29 -28.86 -9.49
N ARG A 2 -3.04 -29.88 -9.11
CA ARG A 2 -4.27 -30.30 -9.80
C ARG A 2 -5.45 -29.87 -8.96
N VAL A 3 -6.42 -29.20 -9.57
CA VAL A 3 -7.69 -28.82 -8.92
C VAL A 3 -8.49 -30.09 -8.64
N ALA A 4 -8.94 -30.27 -7.41
CA ALA A 4 -9.74 -31.40 -6.94
C ALA A 4 -11.20 -31.01 -6.76
N SER A 5 -12.08 -31.99 -6.61
CA SER A 5 -13.48 -31.73 -6.27
C SER A 5 -13.56 -31.12 -4.86
N GLY A 6 -14.17 -29.96 -4.76
CA GLY A 6 -14.27 -29.16 -3.51
C GLY A 6 -13.33 -27.96 -3.42
N ASP A 7 -12.33 -27.89 -4.30
CA ASP A 7 -11.50 -26.68 -4.39
C ASP A 7 -12.32 -25.48 -4.89
N ARG A 8 -12.02 -24.30 -4.35
CA ARG A 8 -12.63 -23.04 -4.79
C ARG A 8 -11.57 -22.20 -5.48
N LEU A 9 -11.95 -21.55 -6.57
CA LEU A 9 -11.10 -20.61 -7.28
C LEU A 9 -11.43 -19.19 -6.83
N VAL A 10 -10.39 -18.40 -6.56
CA VAL A 10 -10.53 -16.96 -6.37
C VAL A 10 -10.46 -16.31 -7.75
N LEU A 11 -11.48 -15.53 -8.09
CA LEU A 11 -11.61 -14.88 -9.39
C LEU A 11 -11.76 -13.38 -9.20
N ILE A 12 -11.15 -12.62 -10.10
CA ILE A 12 -11.37 -11.18 -10.24
C ILE A 12 -12.25 -10.99 -11.48
N ALA A 13 -13.46 -10.48 -11.27
CA ALA A 13 -14.42 -10.27 -12.35
C ALA A 13 -15.18 -8.94 -12.13
N PRO A 14 -15.68 -8.27 -13.18
CA PRO A 14 -16.47 -7.05 -13.08
C PRO A 14 -17.77 -7.22 -12.30
N GLY A 15 -18.36 -8.42 -12.32
CA GLY A 15 -19.57 -8.78 -11.59
C GLY A 15 -19.66 -10.27 -11.27
N TYR A 16 -20.52 -10.61 -10.32
CA TYR A 16 -20.70 -12.00 -9.89
C TYR A 16 -21.20 -12.91 -11.04
N ASP A 17 -22.07 -12.38 -11.90
CA ASP A 17 -22.62 -13.10 -13.03
C ASP A 17 -21.59 -13.38 -14.15
N GLU A 18 -20.44 -12.71 -14.09
CA GLU A 18 -19.35 -12.87 -15.04
C GLU A 18 -18.23 -13.81 -14.53
N CYS A 19 -18.44 -14.46 -13.39
CA CYS A 19 -17.50 -15.42 -12.80
C CYS A 19 -17.56 -16.82 -13.41
N GLU A 20 -18.28 -17.05 -14.51
CA GLU A 20 -18.30 -18.35 -15.15
C GLU A 20 -16.98 -18.67 -15.86
N PRO A 21 -16.29 -19.76 -15.48
CA PRO A 21 -15.04 -20.15 -16.14
C PRO A 21 -15.30 -20.51 -17.60
N SER A 22 -14.50 -19.92 -18.50
CA SER A 22 -14.56 -20.29 -19.92
C SER A 22 -14.20 -21.76 -20.10
N ARG A 23 -15.05 -22.51 -20.81
CA ARG A 23 -14.79 -23.89 -21.18
C ARG A 23 -13.85 -24.05 -22.37
N SER A 24 -13.39 -22.97 -22.94
CA SER A 24 -12.44 -23.00 -24.05
C SER A 24 -11.06 -23.42 -23.54
N PRO A 25 -10.47 -24.51 -24.07
CA PRO A 25 -9.15 -24.92 -23.64
C PRO A 25 -8.13 -23.87 -24.02
N VAL A 26 -7.40 -23.32 -23.05
CA VAL A 26 -6.24 -22.47 -23.29
C VAL A 26 -5.16 -23.33 -23.98
N ARG A 27 -5.00 -23.18 -25.28
CA ARG A 27 -4.04 -23.94 -26.09
C ARG A 27 -2.66 -23.28 -26.09
N SER A 28 -2.10 -22.91 -24.98
CA SER A 28 -0.71 -22.46 -24.98
C SER A 28 0.09 -23.17 -23.91
N ARG A 29 1.07 -23.92 -24.37
CA ARG A 29 2.18 -24.40 -23.55
C ARG A 29 3.02 -23.18 -23.22
N VAL A 30 2.90 -22.70 -21.99
CA VAL A 30 3.75 -21.60 -21.51
C VAL A 30 5.15 -22.14 -21.37
N GLU A 31 6.08 -21.65 -22.18
CA GLU A 31 7.50 -21.91 -21.98
C GLU A 31 7.93 -21.12 -20.73
N ARG A 32 8.65 -21.81 -19.81
CA ARG A 32 9.18 -21.13 -18.62
C ARG A 32 10.21 -20.09 -19.05
N GLY A 33 9.87 -18.82 -18.85
CA GLY A 33 10.81 -17.70 -18.93
C GLY A 33 11.71 -17.62 -17.69
N THR A 34 12.76 -16.84 -17.77
CA THR A 34 13.56 -16.45 -16.60
C THR A 34 12.81 -15.33 -15.87
N ARG A 35 12.56 -15.54 -14.57
CA ARG A 35 11.99 -14.50 -13.71
C ARG A 35 12.90 -13.25 -13.79
N PRO A 36 12.34 -12.04 -13.98
CA PRO A 36 13.11 -10.83 -13.84
C PRO A 36 13.80 -10.84 -12.47
N PRO A 37 15.05 -10.42 -12.36
CA PRO A 37 15.73 -10.40 -11.08
C PRO A 37 14.92 -9.57 -10.11
N ASN A 38 14.55 -10.16 -8.98
CA ASN A 38 14.21 -9.37 -7.80
C ASN A 38 15.45 -8.52 -7.52
N GLU A 39 15.26 -7.26 -7.20
CA GLU A 39 16.36 -6.48 -6.64
C GLU A 39 16.83 -7.26 -5.42
N SER A 40 18.04 -7.82 -5.52
CA SER A 40 18.61 -8.66 -4.48
C SER A 40 18.71 -7.86 -3.19
N PRO A 41 18.31 -8.38 -2.03
CA PRO A 41 18.58 -7.75 -0.75
C PRO A 41 20.08 -7.83 -0.48
N GLY A 42 20.79 -6.80 -0.86
CA GLY A 42 22.24 -6.72 -0.73
C GLY A 42 22.66 -5.47 0.02
N THR A 43 22.11 -5.22 1.17
CA THR A 43 22.54 -4.35 2.28
C THR A 43 21.34 -4.19 3.19
N GLU A 44 21.53 -4.31 4.48
CA GLU A 44 20.50 -4.06 5.48
C GLU A 44 19.93 -2.64 5.26
N VAL A 45 18.72 -2.56 4.69
CA VAL A 45 18.06 -1.29 4.37
C VAL A 45 17.42 -0.74 5.64
N VAL A 46 17.83 0.47 6.03
CA VAL A 46 17.18 1.18 7.13
C VAL A 46 16.16 2.14 6.54
N ARG A 47 14.88 1.97 6.90
CA ARG A 47 13.77 2.85 6.54
C ARG A 47 13.43 3.80 7.67
N ARG A 48 13.39 5.09 7.38
CA ARG A 48 13.02 6.13 8.34
C ARG A 48 11.59 6.54 8.13
N VAL A 49 10.74 6.28 9.13
CA VAL A 49 9.31 6.57 9.09
C VAL A 49 8.98 7.64 10.13
N LEU A 50 8.33 8.72 9.71
CA LEU A 50 7.78 9.73 10.60
C LEU A 50 6.27 9.55 10.69
N VAL A 51 5.77 9.29 11.89
CA VAL A 51 4.32 9.21 12.17
C VAL A 51 3.90 10.49 12.87
N LEU A 52 3.00 11.24 12.25
CA LEU A 52 2.43 12.49 12.73
C LEU A 52 1.02 12.25 13.25
N GLY A 53 0.84 12.36 14.54
CA GLY A 53 -0.38 11.99 15.25
C GLY A 53 -0.23 10.72 16.08
N TRP A 54 -1.23 10.49 16.93
CA TRP A 54 -1.30 9.32 17.79
C TRP A 54 -2.75 8.83 17.90
N ASN A 55 -2.92 7.53 17.77
CA ASN A 55 -4.16 6.82 18.07
C ASN A 55 -3.86 5.35 18.46
N LEU A 56 -4.89 4.60 18.81
CA LEU A 56 -4.76 3.19 19.24
C LEU A 56 -4.23 2.25 18.14
N ARG A 57 -4.15 2.69 16.88
CA ARG A 57 -3.62 1.89 15.76
C ARG A 57 -2.11 2.05 15.57
N VAL A 58 -1.49 3.08 16.14
CA VAL A 58 -0.03 3.31 16.00
C VAL A 58 0.78 2.13 16.55
N PRO A 59 0.45 1.51 17.68
CA PRO A 59 1.12 0.29 18.13
C PRO A 59 1.03 -0.88 17.14
N ALA A 60 -0.14 -1.08 16.54
CA ALA A 60 -0.34 -2.12 15.52
C ALA A 60 0.44 -1.81 14.24
N LEU A 61 0.46 -0.54 13.81
CA LEU A 61 1.26 -0.10 12.67
C LEU A 61 2.76 -0.37 12.90
N ALA A 62 3.27 -0.07 14.09
CA ALA A 62 4.66 -0.35 14.43
C ALA A 62 4.98 -1.86 14.45
N ALA A 63 4.05 -2.67 14.96
CA ALA A 63 4.19 -4.12 14.94
C ALA A 63 4.19 -4.66 13.50
N GLU A 64 3.32 -4.14 12.64
CA GLU A 64 3.20 -4.54 11.23
C GLU A 64 4.48 -4.22 10.44
N PHE A 65 5.07 -3.04 10.60
CA PHE A 65 6.39 -2.75 10.03
C PHE A 65 7.45 -3.77 10.44
N GLY A 66 7.38 -4.26 11.66
CA GLY A 66 8.32 -5.25 12.19
C GLY A 66 8.18 -6.65 11.61
N THR A 67 7.10 -6.94 10.88
CA THR A 67 6.91 -8.23 10.19
C THR A 67 7.69 -8.32 8.88
N TYR A 68 8.09 -7.18 8.29
CA TYR A 68 8.97 -7.13 7.12
C TYR A 68 10.44 -7.33 7.53
N GLY A 69 10.82 -8.60 7.68
CA GLY A 69 12.06 -9.04 8.36
C GLY A 69 13.38 -8.66 7.69
N ASP A 70 13.37 -8.25 6.43
CA ASP A 70 14.57 -7.94 5.65
C ASP A 70 15.01 -6.47 5.75
N GLU A 71 14.24 -5.64 6.45
CA GLU A 71 14.49 -4.23 6.62
C GLU A 71 14.48 -3.83 8.11
N ARG A 72 15.19 -2.77 8.45
CA ARG A 72 15.10 -2.10 9.76
C ARG A 72 14.31 -0.81 9.64
N TYR A 73 13.51 -0.52 10.66
CA TYR A 73 12.67 0.66 10.69
C TYR A 73 13.04 1.56 11.88
N GLU A 74 13.43 2.79 11.58
CA GLU A 74 13.54 3.89 12.54
C GLU A 74 12.24 4.69 12.48
N MET A 75 11.30 4.40 13.39
CA MET A 75 10.01 5.03 13.45
C MET A 75 9.99 6.12 14.52
N GLN A 76 9.78 7.37 14.11
CA GLN A 76 9.60 8.50 14.99
C GLN A 76 8.14 8.90 15.05
N VAL A 77 7.55 8.89 16.26
CA VAL A 77 6.14 9.24 16.48
C VAL A 77 6.05 10.59 17.16
N ALA A 78 5.47 11.55 16.46
CA ALA A 78 5.30 12.94 16.89
C ALA A 78 3.83 13.25 17.16
N SER A 79 3.49 13.68 18.38
CA SER A 79 2.11 13.99 18.78
C SER A 79 2.11 14.88 20.04
N LYS A 80 1.02 15.59 20.26
CA LYS A 80 0.75 16.34 21.51
C LYS A 80 0.39 15.43 22.70
N VAL A 81 0.01 14.17 22.44
CA VAL A 81 -0.27 13.22 23.52
C VAL A 81 1.01 12.97 24.30
N PRO A 82 1.01 13.10 25.64
CA PRO A 82 2.19 12.89 26.47
C PRO A 82 2.89 11.56 26.18
N VAL A 83 4.23 11.57 26.14
CA VAL A 83 5.02 10.35 25.87
C VAL A 83 4.70 9.25 26.88
N SER A 84 4.50 9.60 28.16
CA SER A 84 4.16 8.63 29.21
C SER A 84 2.85 7.88 28.97
N GLU A 85 1.86 8.57 28.41
CA GLU A 85 0.57 7.93 28.05
C GLU A 85 0.73 6.99 26.86
N ARG A 86 1.48 7.41 25.84
CA ARG A 86 1.76 6.58 24.65
C ARG A 86 2.55 5.33 25.02
N GLU A 87 3.55 5.45 25.88
CA GLU A 87 4.34 4.31 26.37
C GLU A 87 3.51 3.36 27.25
N ALA A 88 2.55 3.89 28.02
CA ALA A 88 1.64 3.06 28.80
C ALA A 88 0.73 2.22 27.88
N LEU A 89 0.24 2.81 26.79
CA LEU A 89 -0.59 2.09 25.80
C LEU A 89 0.23 1.03 25.02
N LEU A 90 1.49 1.32 24.69
CA LEU A 90 2.37 0.33 24.04
C LEU A 90 2.63 -0.92 24.87
N LYS A 91 2.64 -0.80 26.22
CA LYS A 91 2.81 -1.96 27.11
C LYS A 91 1.66 -2.97 27.04
N HIS A 92 0.50 -2.53 26.60
CA HIS A 92 -0.71 -3.35 26.48
C HIS A 92 -1.08 -3.70 25.05
N GLY A 93 -0.36 -3.15 24.07
CA GLY A 93 -0.55 -3.38 22.64
C GLY A 93 0.37 -4.46 22.07
N PRO A 94 0.32 -4.67 20.74
CA PRO A 94 1.27 -5.51 20.05
C PRO A 94 2.70 -5.00 20.27
N THR A 95 3.61 -5.93 20.59
CA THR A 95 5.03 -5.57 20.79
C THR A 95 5.71 -5.48 19.43
N PRO A 96 6.31 -4.33 19.07
CA PRO A 96 7.09 -4.22 17.86
C PRO A 96 8.25 -5.22 17.83
N SER A 97 8.58 -5.72 16.64
CA SER A 97 9.78 -6.55 16.41
C SER A 97 11.06 -5.79 16.77
N PRO A 98 12.14 -6.49 17.13
CA PRO A 98 13.47 -5.88 17.27
C PRO A 98 13.99 -5.12 16.05
N SER A 99 13.42 -5.37 14.87
CA SER A 99 13.72 -4.62 13.63
C SER A 99 13.14 -3.20 13.61
N VAL A 100 12.23 -2.86 14.55
CA VAL A 100 11.61 -1.53 14.67
C VAL A 100 12.17 -0.80 15.89
N THR A 101 12.86 0.29 15.65
CA THR A 101 13.26 1.24 16.70
C THR A 101 12.23 2.36 16.77
N LEU A 102 11.46 2.41 17.88
CA LEU A 102 10.43 3.39 18.08
C LEU A 102 10.93 4.55 18.96
N THR A 103 10.79 5.78 18.50
CA THR A 103 11.10 6.98 19.26
C THR A 103 9.88 7.90 19.34
N HIS A 104 9.67 8.53 20.50
CA HIS A 104 8.55 9.42 20.73
C HIS A 104 9.01 10.86 20.90
N VAL A 105 8.32 11.80 20.25
CA VAL A 105 8.53 13.24 20.41
C VAL A 105 7.18 13.87 20.76
N GLU A 106 7.17 14.73 21.78
CA GLU A 106 5.98 15.49 22.17
C GLU A 106 6.03 16.87 21.52
N VAL A 107 5.22 17.04 20.46
CA VAL A 107 5.19 18.25 19.62
C VAL A 107 3.81 18.45 19.00
N ASP A 108 3.53 19.68 18.60
CA ASP A 108 2.41 20.04 17.74
C ASP A 108 2.85 20.14 16.27
N PHE A 109 2.70 19.09 15.50
CA PHE A 109 3.09 19.08 14.09
C PHE A 109 2.27 20.05 13.21
N THR A 110 1.27 20.73 13.76
CA THR A 110 0.58 21.85 13.08
C THR A 110 1.31 23.19 13.28
N ASP A 111 2.33 23.24 14.14
CA ASP A 111 3.25 24.37 14.24
C ASP A 111 4.38 24.22 13.20
N PRO A 112 4.66 25.28 12.39
CA PRO A 112 5.67 25.19 11.33
C PRO A 112 7.09 24.94 11.83
N GLU A 113 7.49 25.54 12.96
CA GLU A 113 8.84 25.39 13.51
C GLU A 113 9.05 23.99 14.07
N GLU A 114 8.04 23.45 14.77
CA GLU A 114 8.04 22.08 15.30
C GLU A 114 8.03 21.06 14.16
N MET A 115 7.23 21.28 13.11
CA MET A 115 7.22 20.43 11.91
C MET A 115 8.59 20.43 11.23
N GLN A 116 9.23 21.58 11.07
CA GLN A 116 10.56 21.65 10.47
C GLN A 116 11.61 20.92 11.31
N ALA A 117 11.54 21.02 12.63
CA ALA A 117 12.46 20.35 13.56
C ALA A 117 12.37 18.82 13.49
N LEU A 118 11.22 18.24 13.09
CA LEU A 118 11.05 16.81 12.86
C LEU A 118 11.82 16.29 11.62
N GLY A 119 12.23 17.18 10.72
CA GLY A 119 13.03 16.87 9.54
C GLY A 119 12.33 15.91 8.57
N PRO A 120 11.09 16.15 8.13
CA PRO A 120 10.35 15.21 7.28
C PRO A 120 11.05 14.93 5.95
N GLY A 121 11.79 15.89 5.39
CA GLY A 121 12.58 15.72 4.17
C GLY A 121 13.77 14.76 4.29
N THR A 122 14.07 14.25 5.49
CA THR A 122 15.11 13.24 5.75
C THR A 122 14.56 11.83 5.89
N LYS A 123 13.23 11.68 5.83
CA LYS A 123 12.53 10.42 6.01
C LYS A 123 12.25 9.73 4.67
N ASP A 124 12.03 8.44 4.72
CA ASP A 124 11.58 7.67 3.55
C ASP A 124 10.05 7.73 3.42
N SER A 125 9.34 7.77 4.56
CA SER A 125 7.89 7.89 4.60
C SER A 125 7.43 8.81 5.73
N VAL A 126 6.34 9.54 5.48
CA VAL A 126 5.63 10.35 6.49
C VAL A 126 4.17 9.93 6.49
N VAL A 127 3.67 9.54 7.66
CA VAL A 127 2.30 9.04 7.83
C VAL A 127 1.57 9.95 8.80
N PHE A 128 0.53 10.63 8.31
CA PHE A 128 -0.40 11.36 9.16
C PHE A 128 -1.48 10.40 9.65
N MET A 129 -1.58 10.24 10.96
CA MET A 129 -2.58 9.39 11.61
C MET A 129 -3.69 10.27 12.18
N GLY A 130 -4.93 9.94 11.86
CA GLY A 130 -6.11 10.59 12.45
C GLY A 130 -6.07 10.46 13.98
N ALA A 131 -6.18 11.58 14.68
CA ALA A 131 -6.14 11.61 16.14
C ALA A 131 -7.43 11.05 16.73
N ASP A 132 -7.34 10.20 17.78
CA ASP A 132 -8.49 9.68 18.53
C ASP A 132 -8.72 10.40 19.86
N TRP A 133 -7.87 11.36 20.21
CA TRP A 133 -7.93 12.18 21.41
C TRP A 133 -8.58 13.56 21.18
N THR A 134 -8.95 13.88 19.95
CA THR A 134 -9.69 15.11 19.58
C THR A 134 -11.18 14.98 19.90
N ASP A 135 -11.85 16.11 20.06
CA ASP A 135 -13.27 16.14 20.40
C ASP A 135 -14.17 15.66 19.24
N SER A 136 -13.68 15.70 18.01
CA SER A 136 -14.43 15.25 16.82
C SER A 136 -13.52 14.75 15.69
N PRO A 137 -14.07 13.93 14.77
CA PRO A 137 -13.37 13.52 13.54
C PRO A 137 -12.96 14.70 12.67
N GLU A 138 -13.76 15.77 12.62
CA GLU A 138 -13.48 16.97 11.85
C GLU A 138 -12.25 17.71 12.38
N GLU A 139 -12.05 17.74 13.70
CA GLU A 139 -10.84 18.30 14.29
C GLU A 139 -9.62 17.44 13.97
N ALA A 140 -9.74 16.11 14.04
CA ALA A 140 -8.66 15.20 13.66
C ALA A 140 -8.24 15.42 12.20
N ASP A 141 -9.21 15.51 11.30
CA ASP A 141 -8.96 15.76 9.89
C ASP A 141 -8.38 17.15 9.64
N ALA A 142 -8.89 18.18 10.33
CA ALA A 142 -8.34 19.54 10.24
C ALA A 142 -6.85 19.57 10.63
N ARG A 143 -6.45 18.85 11.67
CA ARG A 143 -5.03 18.74 12.07
C ARG A 143 -4.19 18.03 11.01
N THR A 144 -4.69 16.94 10.43
CA THR A 144 -4.04 16.24 9.31
C THR A 144 -3.85 17.17 8.12
N LEU A 145 -4.90 17.91 7.74
CA LEU A 145 -4.86 18.86 6.62
C LEU A 145 -3.89 19.99 6.88
N MET A 146 -3.90 20.58 8.09
CA MET A 146 -2.94 21.63 8.48
C MET A 146 -1.51 21.11 8.42
N GLY A 147 -1.23 19.93 9.01
CA GLY A 147 0.08 19.32 8.96
C GLY A 147 0.56 19.05 7.52
N SER A 148 -0.35 18.63 6.63
CA SER A 148 -0.04 18.40 5.22
C SER A 148 0.33 19.67 4.46
N LEU A 149 -0.17 20.83 4.90
CA LEU A 149 0.24 22.13 4.35
C LEU A 149 1.60 22.57 4.92
N MET A 150 1.85 22.31 6.20
CA MET A 150 3.11 22.68 6.87
C MET A 150 4.30 21.86 6.39
N ILE A 151 4.09 20.62 5.93
CA ILE A 151 5.17 19.75 5.47
C ILE A 151 5.77 20.16 4.12
N ASP A 152 5.05 20.94 3.30
CA ASP A 152 5.49 21.30 1.95
C ASP A 152 6.80 22.09 1.94
N GLU A 153 7.02 22.99 2.90
CA GLU A 153 8.24 23.79 2.98
C GLU A 153 9.46 22.96 3.38
N PRO A 154 9.43 22.18 4.49
CA PRO A 154 10.51 21.25 4.84
C PRO A 154 10.83 20.23 3.73
N LEU A 155 9.84 19.79 2.93
CA LEU A 155 10.07 18.88 1.83
C LEU A 155 10.80 19.50 0.64
N ARG A 156 10.71 20.82 0.45
CA ARG A 156 11.45 21.53 -0.61
C ARG A 156 12.94 21.63 -0.30
N GLU A 157 13.29 21.68 0.99
CA GLU A 157 14.67 21.75 1.46
C GLU A 157 15.35 20.38 1.50
N GLY A 158 14.57 19.30 1.51
CA GLY A 158 15.06 17.92 1.57
C GLY A 158 15.64 17.42 0.26
N ALA A 159 16.69 16.62 0.34
CA ALA A 159 17.32 15.97 -0.83
C ALA A 159 16.46 14.86 -1.44
N ARG A 160 15.54 14.28 -0.67
CA ARG A 160 14.58 13.22 -1.09
C ARG A 160 13.17 13.68 -0.75
N ARG A 161 12.21 13.20 -1.56
CA ARG A 161 10.79 13.34 -1.24
C ARG A 161 10.31 12.06 -0.61
N PRO A 162 9.87 12.06 0.66
CA PRO A 162 9.27 10.89 1.28
C PRO A 162 7.94 10.55 0.61
N THR A 163 7.53 9.31 0.74
CA THR A 163 6.13 8.94 0.51
C THR A 163 5.30 9.54 1.63
N VAL A 164 4.34 10.41 1.30
CA VAL A 164 3.42 11.00 2.27
C VAL A 164 2.10 10.26 2.21
N ILE A 165 1.64 9.77 3.34
CA ILE A 165 0.35 9.08 3.50
C ILE A 165 -0.47 9.87 4.51
N MET A 166 -1.73 10.14 4.17
CA MET A 166 -2.65 10.87 5.04
C MET A 166 -3.88 10.04 5.33
N GLU A 167 -4.18 9.86 6.60
CA GLU A 167 -5.43 9.29 7.03
C GLU A 167 -6.46 10.37 7.31
N LEU A 168 -7.64 10.25 6.70
CA LEU A 168 -8.83 11.02 7.05
C LEU A 168 -9.90 10.11 7.63
N LEU A 169 -10.70 10.67 8.53
CA LEU A 169 -11.81 9.99 9.20
C LEU A 169 -13.15 10.32 8.54
N ASP A 170 -13.26 11.47 7.85
CA ASP A 170 -14.46 11.87 7.14
C ASP A 170 -14.25 11.85 5.62
N PRO A 171 -15.04 11.06 4.85
CA PRO A 171 -14.97 11.03 3.39
C PRO A 171 -15.20 12.37 2.71
N ASP A 172 -16.03 13.24 3.29
CA ASP A 172 -16.36 14.55 2.70
C ASP A 172 -15.13 15.48 2.65
N ASN A 173 -14.18 15.28 3.56
CA ASN A 173 -12.92 16.02 3.61
C ASN A 173 -11.92 15.62 2.52
N ALA A 174 -12.14 14.51 1.81
CA ALA A 174 -11.27 14.04 0.74
C ALA A 174 -11.04 15.07 -0.36
N THR A 175 -12.06 15.89 -0.64
CA THR A 175 -12.01 16.94 -1.66
C THR A 175 -11.02 18.06 -1.31
N LEU A 176 -10.72 18.25 -0.02
CA LEU A 176 -9.80 19.27 0.48
C LEU A 176 -8.34 18.89 0.25
N VAL A 177 -8.07 17.59 0.09
CA VAL A 177 -6.71 17.03 -0.12
C VAL A 177 -6.29 17.05 -1.59
N SER A 178 -7.20 17.31 -2.53
CA SER A 178 -6.95 17.22 -3.99
C SER A 178 -5.76 18.03 -4.52
N ARG A 179 -5.20 18.92 -3.71
CA ARG A 179 -4.01 19.74 -4.02
C ARG A 179 -2.73 19.22 -3.33
N SER A 180 -2.82 18.28 -2.42
CA SER A 180 -1.67 17.72 -1.73
C SER A 180 -0.98 16.63 -2.58
N ARG A 181 0.32 16.42 -2.34
CA ARG A 181 1.14 15.44 -3.07
C ARG A 181 1.29 14.13 -2.31
N GLY A 182 0.30 13.75 -1.50
CA GLY A 182 0.33 12.53 -0.70
C GLY A 182 -0.76 11.55 -1.11
N GLU A 183 -0.59 10.29 -0.70
CA GLU A 183 -1.59 9.24 -0.81
C GLU A 183 -2.62 9.41 0.31
N LEU A 184 -3.90 9.31 -0.04
CA LEU A 184 -5.00 9.51 0.89
C LEU A 184 -5.66 8.18 1.23
N ILE A 185 -5.83 7.91 2.53
CA ILE A 185 -6.59 6.79 3.05
C ILE A 185 -7.76 7.34 3.88
N ILE A 186 -8.98 6.99 3.49
CA ILE A 186 -10.19 7.27 4.27
C ILE A 186 -10.53 6.00 5.03
N SER A 187 -10.05 5.92 6.28
CA SER A 187 -10.11 4.70 7.07
C SER A 187 -11.51 4.12 7.26
N PRO A 188 -12.56 4.92 7.59
CA PRO A 188 -13.90 4.37 7.73
C PRO A 188 -14.47 3.82 6.43
N LEU A 189 -14.19 4.45 5.30
CA LEU A 189 -14.64 3.99 4.00
C LEU A 189 -13.94 2.69 3.60
N PHE A 190 -12.62 2.62 3.77
CA PHE A 190 -11.84 1.42 3.50
C PHE A 190 -12.32 0.23 4.33
N LEU A 191 -12.51 0.42 5.63
CA LEU A 191 -13.02 -0.62 6.53
C LEU A 191 -14.45 -1.03 6.14
N SER A 192 -15.32 -0.09 5.78
CA SER A 192 -16.68 -0.38 5.33
C SER A 192 -16.70 -1.23 4.06
N HIS A 193 -15.80 -0.97 3.12
CA HIS A 193 -15.67 -1.80 1.92
C HIS A 193 -15.25 -3.22 2.26
N LEU A 194 -14.24 -3.42 3.14
CA LEU A 194 -13.81 -4.75 3.59
C LEU A 194 -14.93 -5.50 4.30
N LEU A 195 -15.60 -4.85 5.26
CA LEU A 195 -16.72 -5.45 6.00
C LEU A 195 -17.86 -5.85 5.08
N THR A 196 -18.20 -5.02 4.09
CA THR A 196 -19.24 -5.33 3.12
C THR A 196 -18.86 -6.55 2.28
N GLN A 197 -17.63 -6.62 1.78
CA GLN A 197 -17.16 -7.75 1.00
C GLN A 197 -17.20 -9.06 1.80
N ILE A 198 -16.72 -9.03 3.05
CA ILE A 198 -16.72 -10.22 3.93
C ILE A 198 -18.15 -10.58 4.34
N ALA A 199 -19.02 -9.62 4.63
CA ALA A 199 -20.43 -9.89 4.98
C ALA A 199 -21.19 -10.57 3.84
N LEU A 200 -20.88 -10.22 2.59
CA LEU A 200 -21.48 -10.87 1.43
C LEU A 200 -20.86 -12.23 1.11
N ARG A 201 -19.59 -12.42 1.41
CA ARG A 201 -18.80 -13.62 1.07
C ARG A 201 -17.76 -13.85 2.16
N ALA A 202 -18.13 -14.57 3.20
CA ALA A 202 -17.29 -14.79 4.39
C ALA A 202 -15.91 -15.41 4.05
N GLU A 203 -15.82 -16.19 2.98
CA GLU A 203 -14.59 -16.80 2.50
C GLU A 203 -13.54 -15.79 2.00
N LEU A 204 -13.94 -14.55 1.68
CA LEU A 204 -12.99 -13.51 1.29
C LEU A 204 -12.09 -13.06 2.46
N GLN A 205 -12.48 -13.33 3.70
CA GLN A 205 -11.62 -13.02 4.84
C GLN A 205 -10.26 -13.71 4.68
N SER A 206 -10.24 -15.02 4.39
CA SER A 206 -8.98 -15.75 4.21
C SER A 206 -8.15 -15.26 3.02
N VAL A 207 -8.81 -14.70 1.99
CA VAL A 207 -8.11 -14.09 0.85
C VAL A 207 -7.44 -12.78 1.28
N PHE A 208 -8.12 -11.94 2.05
CA PHE A 208 -7.54 -10.70 2.57
C PHE A 208 -6.43 -10.99 3.58
N ASP A 209 -6.62 -11.99 4.46
CA ASP A 209 -5.58 -12.42 5.40
C ASP A 209 -4.30 -12.83 4.66
N GLU A 210 -4.41 -13.57 3.54
CA GLU A 210 -3.26 -13.98 2.71
C GLU A 210 -2.64 -12.80 1.96
N LEU A 211 -3.46 -11.86 1.43
CA LEU A 211 -2.97 -10.69 0.71
C LEU A 211 -2.24 -9.67 1.61
N PHE A 212 -2.59 -9.65 2.90
CA PHE A 212 -1.97 -8.75 3.87
C PHE A 212 -0.91 -9.46 4.74
N ALA A 213 -0.79 -10.80 4.64
CA ALA A 213 0.23 -11.53 5.36
C ALA A 213 1.62 -11.25 4.78
N VAL A 214 2.59 -11.01 5.66
CA VAL A 214 3.99 -10.85 5.27
C VAL A 214 4.60 -12.20 4.90
N GLY A 215 5.36 -12.24 3.80
CA GLY A 215 5.94 -13.47 3.27
C GLY A 215 4.95 -14.35 2.50
N GLY A 216 3.73 -13.85 2.29
CA GLY A 216 2.72 -14.47 1.43
C GLY A 216 2.82 -14.01 -0.03
N VAL A 217 1.67 -13.67 -0.59
CA VAL A 217 1.57 -13.17 -1.96
C VAL A 217 1.61 -11.64 -1.94
N GLU A 218 2.52 -11.04 -2.70
CA GLU A 218 2.65 -9.58 -2.79
C GLU A 218 2.09 -9.04 -4.10
N ILE A 219 1.36 -7.92 -4.00
CA ILE A 219 0.96 -7.13 -5.17
C ILE A 219 2.11 -6.18 -5.51
N THR A 220 2.65 -6.30 -6.71
CA THR A 220 3.76 -5.44 -7.16
C THR A 220 3.49 -4.82 -8.53
N PHE A 221 4.20 -3.72 -8.81
CA PHE A 221 4.19 -3.04 -10.08
C PHE A 221 5.51 -3.30 -10.81
N ARG A 222 5.45 -3.92 -11.98
CA ARG A 222 6.62 -4.21 -12.80
C ARG A 222 6.53 -3.54 -14.15
N PRO A 223 7.61 -2.95 -14.66
CA PRO A 223 7.62 -2.38 -16.01
C PRO A 223 7.13 -3.39 -17.05
N VAL A 224 6.13 -3.03 -17.86
CA VAL A 224 5.64 -3.89 -18.95
C VAL A 224 6.75 -4.26 -19.93
N ALA A 225 7.74 -3.38 -20.11
CA ALA A 225 8.90 -3.64 -20.95
C ALA A 225 9.74 -4.88 -20.55
N LEU A 226 9.58 -5.39 -19.32
CA LEU A 226 10.20 -6.65 -18.87
C LEU A 226 9.51 -7.89 -19.43
N TYR A 227 8.25 -7.77 -19.85
CA TYR A 227 7.42 -8.88 -20.31
C TYR A 227 7.25 -8.90 -21.84
N THR A 228 7.22 -7.73 -22.47
CA THR A 228 7.06 -7.62 -23.92
C THR A 228 7.75 -6.39 -24.50
N GLN A 229 8.21 -6.53 -25.74
CA GLN A 229 8.71 -5.42 -26.58
C GLN A 229 7.76 -5.16 -27.76
N SER A 230 6.68 -5.93 -27.87
CA SER A 230 5.68 -5.80 -28.94
C SER A 230 4.97 -4.44 -28.91
N ARG A 231 4.60 -3.92 -30.05
CA ARG A 231 3.80 -2.71 -30.24
C ARG A 231 2.83 -2.92 -31.41
N PRO A 232 1.53 -3.00 -31.17
CA PRO A 232 0.84 -3.03 -29.89
C PRO A 232 1.07 -4.34 -29.13
N PHE A 233 0.73 -4.35 -27.83
CA PHE A 233 0.68 -5.54 -26.98
C PHE A 233 -0.68 -5.65 -26.30
N SER A 234 -1.14 -6.86 -26.03
CA SER A 234 -2.45 -7.13 -25.40
C SER A 234 -2.32 -7.60 -23.96
N PHE A 235 -3.41 -7.50 -23.19
CA PHE A 235 -3.42 -8.05 -21.81
C PHE A 235 -3.21 -9.56 -21.80
N GLU A 236 -3.73 -10.30 -22.79
CA GLU A 236 -3.50 -11.74 -22.94
C GLU A 236 -2.00 -12.07 -23.08
N GLU A 237 -1.25 -11.26 -23.82
CA GLU A 237 0.21 -11.43 -23.96
C GLU A 237 0.92 -11.22 -22.62
N LEU A 238 0.51 -10.20 -21.85
CA LEU A 238 1.06 -9.91 -20.54
C LEU A 238 0.77 -11.02 -19.54
N GLU A 239 -0.47 -11.55 -19.51
CA GLU A 239 -0.82 -12.69 -18.65
C GLU A 239 0.02 -13.93 -18.98
N ARG A 240 0.22 -14.19 -20.27
CA ARG A 240 1.02 -15.31 -20.73
C ARG A 240 2.49 -15.14 -20.31
N ALA A 241 3.04 -13.93 -20.48
CA ALA A 241 4.41 -13.62 -20.13
C ALA A 241 4.64 -13.68 -18.60
N ALA A 242 3.72 -13.12 -17.79
CA ALA A 242 3.77 -13.19 -16.35
C ALA A 242 3.68 -14.64 -15.84
N SER A 243 2.73 -15.42 -16.38
CA SER A 243 2.59 -16.83 -16.04
C SER A 243 3.84 -17.66 -16.37
N ALA A 244 4.57 -17.29 -17.43
CA ALA A 244 5.82 -17.97 -17.82
C ALA A 244 6.92 -17.84 -16.76
N VAL A 245 6.90 -16.75 -15.97
CA VAL A 245 7.85 -16.48 -14.88
C VAL A 245 7.29 -16.77 -13.49
N GLY A 246 6.09 -17.37 -13.42
CA GLY A 246 5.45 -17.77 -12.16
C GLY A 246 4.70 -16.64 -11.45
N GLU A 247 4.38 -15.55 -12.16
CA GLU A 247 3.61 -14.43 -11.65
C GLU A 247 2.18 -14.46 -12.18
N THR A 248 1.26 -13.81 -11.46
CA THR A 248 -0.14 -13.68 -11.89
C THR A 248 -0.44 -12.24 -12.24
N ALA A 249 -0.74 -11.96 -13.51
CA ALA A 249 -1.13 -10.63 -13.96
C ALA A 249 -2.54 -10.29 -13.44
N LEU A 250 -2.67 -9.16 -12.75
CA LEU A 250 -3.93 -8.64 -12.23
C LEU A 250 -4.49 -7.51 -13.09
N GLY A 251 -3.63 -6.71 -13.71
CA GLY A 251 -4.04 -5.53 -14.44
C GLY A 251 -2.86 -4.68 -14.91
N VAL A 252 -3.17 -3.47 -15.36
CA VAL A 252 -2.17 -2.55 -15.90
C VAL A 252 -2.33 -1.16 -15.28
N ARG A 253 -1.21 -0.53 -14.91
CA ARG A 253 -1.14 0.86 -14.46
C ARG A 253 -0.54 1.74 -15.54
N ALA A 254 -1.15 2.88 -15.82
CA ALA A 254 -0.54 3.93 -16.63
C ALA A 254 0.37 4.78 -15.73
N ARG A 255 1.66 4.92 -16.07
CA ARG A 255 2.62 5.70 -15.28
C ARG A 255 2.33 7.19 -15.35
N SER A 256 1.96 7.68 -16.51
CA SER A 256 1.67 9.10 -16.77
C SER A 256 0.50 9.64 -15.96
N THR A 257 -0.53 8.81 -15.71
CA THR A 257 -1.75 9.21 -15.01
C THR A 257 -1.90 8.59 -13.63
N GLY A 258 -1.12 7.53 -13.32
CA GLY A 258 -1.29 6.72 -12.12
C GLY A 258 -2.53 5.81 -12.14
N SER A 259 -3.36 5.85 -13.20
CA SER A 259 -4.60 5.07 -13.26
C SER A 259 -4.32 3.58 -13.36
N VAL A 260 -5.03 2.79 -12.55
CA VAL A 260 -4.96 1.33 -12.53
C VAL A 260 -6.24 0.76 -13.11
N GLU A 261 -6.11 -0.23 -13.98
CA GLU A 261 -7.22 -1.03 -14.51
C GLU A 261 -6.96 -2.49 -14.20
N LEU A 262 -7.79 -3.06 -13.32
CA LEU A 262 -7.71 -4.48 -12.96
C LEU A 262 -8.56 -5.31 -13.91
N ASN A 263 -8.07 -6.50 -14.25
CA ASN A 263 -8.70 -7.47 -15.13
C ASN A 263 -9.27 -6.86 -16.42
N PRO A 264 -8.49 -6.09 -17.19
CA PRO A 264 -8.97 -5.54 -18.45
C PRO A 264 -9.32 -6.68 -19.43
N PRO A 265 -10.17 -6.43 -20.44
CA PRO A 265 -10.45 -7.41 -21.47
C PRO A 265 -9.16 -7.98 -22.07
N LYS A 266 -9.11 -9.30 -22.29
CA LYS A 266 -7.93 -10.00 -22.83
C LYS A 266 -7.40 -9.39 -24.12
N THR A 267 -8.31 -8.92 -24.96
CA THR A 267 -8.03 -8.30 -26.26
C THR A 267 -7.67 -6.83 -26.18
N LYS A 268 -7.78 -6.21 -24.98
CA LYS A 268 -7.40 -4.82 -24.80
C LYS A 268 -5.91 -4.66 -25.08
N ALA A 269 -5.56 -3.72 -25.94
CA ALA A 269 -4.19 -3.50 -26.37
C ALA A 269 -3.74 -2.06 -26.06
N TRP A 270 -2.42 -1.92 -25.92
CA TRP A 270 -1.74 -0.64 -25.71
C TRP A 270 -0.52 -0.55 -26.61
N ASP A 271 -0.15 0.66 -27.00
CA ASP A 271 0.91 0.90 -27.97
C ASP A 271 2.29 1.14 -27.32
N ASP A 272 2.30 1.67 -26.08
CA ASP A 272 3.55 2.04 -25.43
C ASP A 272 3.80 1.25 -24.12
N PRO A 273 4.71 0.25 -24.16
CA PRO A 273 5.08 -0.51 -22.97
C PRO A 273 5.91 0.31 -21.96
N SER A 274 6.51 1.44 -22.36
CA SER A 274 7.34 2.26 -21.48
C SER A 274 6.50 3.10 -20.49
N ASP A 275 5.26 3.45 -20.87
CA ASP A 275 4.30 4.18 -20.01
C ASP A 275 3.44 3.24 -19.15
N ARG A 276 3.77 1.94 -19.09
CA ARG A 276 2.91 0.97 -18.42
C ARG A 276 3.68 0.12 -17.41
N ASP A 277 3.02 -0.13 -16.28
CA ASP A 277 3.41 -1.18 -15.35
C ASP A 277 2.35 -2.27 -15.35
N LEU A 278 2.79 -3.51 -15.29
CA LEU A 278 1.96 -4.66 -15.01
C LEU A 278 1.74 -4.75 -13.50
N VAL A 279 0.49 -4.86 -13.10
CA VAL A 279 0.13 -5.17 -11.71
C VAL A 279 0.14 -6.69 -11.59
N THR A 280 1.02 -7.23 -10.76
CA THR A 280 1.18 -8.68 -10.61
C THR A 280 1.08 -9.11 -9.16
N LEU A 281 0.64 -10.36 -8.95
CA LEU A 281 0.88 -11.12 -7.73
C LEU A 281 2.18 -11.89 -7.89
N VAL A 282 3.07 -11.75 -6.93
CA VAL A 282 4.31 -12.51 -6.83
C VAL A 282 4.33 -13.26 -5.52
N THR A 283 4.86 -14.50 -5.53
CA THR A 283 5.14 -15.25 -4.31
C THR A 283 6.60 -15.00 -3.97
N THR A 284 6.86 -14.48 -2.79
CA THR A 284 8.21 -14.26 -2.25
C THR A 284 8.91 -15.57 -1.89
#